data_974f44860b8ea0e4909efc2fa4c5fed5
#
_entry.id   974f44860b8ea0e4909efc2fa4c5fed5
#
_cell.length_a   1.000
_cell.length_b   1.000
_cell.length_c   1.000
_cell.angle_alpha   90.00
_cell.angle_beta   90.00
_cell.angle_gamma   90.00
#
_symmetry.space_group_name_H-M   'P 1'
#
loop_
_entity.id
_entity.type
_entity.pdbx_description
1 polymer ?
#
loop_
_entity_poly.entity_id
_entity_poly.type
_entity_poly.pdbx_seq_one_letter_code
_entity_poly.pdbx_strand_id
1 'polypeptide(L)'
;MGSEGRIRRRAKDTKERTKERRSFVAACSFVSFVSFVSFLSAQDAWPQFRGSPRLTGAAGDVPAAPALKWTYEAGETIESSAAIADGVVYVGAGDGNLLAIDLASGKLRWKYATGNLIGESSAAVAGGLVYIGDLEGVFHAVHVKDGAKAWTFKTGSEIKSSPVIAGDLVLIGSYDTHLYALEARTGKVRWKLKTDAQVHATPAVVNGTIYFAGCDERFRAVRAADGRVLFEIPIGANTGSSSAVEGTRAYLGTFDNEVLGLDLAAKKIAWRYRDPDRQFPFYASPALIGGRVVIGGRDKSVHAIDAATGKVAWKFTTRARVDSSAAISGGRVIVGSSDGKLYMLDAQSGRKLWEYEVGDALTASPAISGGRIVIGAQDGRLFCFG
;
A
#
# COMPACT_ATOMS: atom_id res chain seq x y z
N MET A 1 67.15 -47.67 23.21
CA MET A 1 66.56 -48.87 23.78
C MET A 1 65.19 -48.97 23.15
N GLY A 2 64.99 -49.70 22.18
CA GLY A 2 64.97 -51.11 21.81
C GLY A 2 63.49 -51.44 21.71
N SER A 3 62.90 -51.98 20.80
CA SER A 3 63.15 -52.85 19.63
C SER A 3 61.76 -53.33 19.20
N GLU A 4 61.39 -53.20 17.90
CA GLU A 4 61.38 -54.30 16.98
C GLU A 4 60.39 -55.42 17.33
N GLY A 5 59.52 -55.73 16.38
CA GLY A 5 59.43 -56.93 15.55
C GLY A 5 58.02 -57.13 15.06
N ARG A 6 57.75 -56.95 13.77
CA ARG A 6 57.80 -57.97 12.70
C ARG A 6 57.04 -59.24 13.07
N ILE A 7 56.15 -59.78 12.23
CA ILE A 7 56.20 -60.25 10.85
C ILE A 7 54.92 -61.07 10.54
N ARG A 8 54.28 -60.80 9.37
CA ARG A 8 53.92 -61.69 8.25
C ARG A 8 52.85 -62.78 8.38
N ARG A 9 51.91 -62.68 7.40
CA ARG A 9 51.54 -63.64 6.31
C ARG A 9 50.63 -64.83 6.73
N ARG A 10 49.58 -65.10 5.99
CA ARG A 10 49.25 -65.66 4.66
C ARG A 10 47.76 -65.93 4.61
N ALA A 11 47.02 -65.50 3.67
CA ALA A 11 46.57 -66.06 2.40
C ALA A 11 46.07 -67.59 2.46
N LYS A 12 44.84 -67.78 2.07
CA LYS A 12 44.33 -68.65 0.99
C LYS A 12 42.94 -69.19 1.27
N ASP A 13 42.06 -68.89 0.32
CA ASP A 13 41.22 -69.79 -0.50
C ASP A 13 40.27 -70.73 0.23
N THR A 14 39.01 -70.80 -0.08
CA THR A 14 38.41 -71.46 -1.29
C THR A 14 36.88 -71.59 -1.15
N LYS A 15 36.20 -71.19 -2.22
CA LYS A 15 35.04 -71.83 -2.86
C LYS A 15 33.70 -72.08 -2.16
N GLU A 16 32.72 -71.47 -2.81
CA GLU A 16 31.42 -72.03 -3.25
C GLU A 16 30.53 -72.77 -2.25
N ARG A 17 29.35 -72.19 -2.04
CA ARG A 17 28.08 -72.92 -2.32
C ARG A 17 26.91 -71.93 -2.44
N THR A 18 26.35 -71.95 -3.64
CA THR A 18 25.03 -71.42 -4.04
C THR A 18 23.92 -71.90 -3.10
N LYS A 19 23.07 -70.97 -2.66
CA LYS A 19 21.67 -71.32 -2.37
C LYS A 19 20.82 -70.04 -2.58
N GLU A 20 19.96 -70.18 -3.60
CA GLU A 20 18.85 -69.28 -3.91
C GLU A 20 18.00 -68.98 -2.66
N ARG A 21 17.78 -67.78 -2.35
CA ARG A 21 16.59 -67.33 -1.63
C ARG A 21 15.97 -66.16 -2.40
N ARG A 22 14.82 -66.48 -2.99
CA ARG A 22 13.88 -65.51 -3.54
C ARG A 22 13.50 -64.57 -2.43
N SER A 23 13.86 -63.27 -2.52
CA SER A 23 13.31 -62.21 -1.71
C SER A 23 12.35 -61.40 -2.55
N PHE A 24 11.10 -61.44 -2.16
CA PHE A 24 10.04 -60.53 -2.63
C PHE A 24 10.46 -59.12 -2.39
N VAL A 25 10.66 -58.34 -3.46
CA VAL A 25 10.77 -56.87 -3.38
C VAL A 25 9.34 -56.33 -3.47
N ALA A 26 8.80 -55.95 -2.34
CA ALA A 26 7.58 -55.14 -2.28
C ALA A 26 7.91 -53.73 -2.78
N ALA A 27 7.43 -53.41 -3.97
CA ALA A 27 7.48 -52.06 -4.51
C ALA A 27 6.48 -51.18 -3.73
N CYS A 28 6.95 -50.44 -2.75
CA CYS A 28 6.20 -49.34 -2.20
C CYS A 28 6.21 -48.18 -3.19
N SER A 29 5.12 -48.04 -3.94
CA SER A 29 4.85 -46.84 -4.73
C SER A 29 4.58 -45.66 -3.78
N PHE A 30 5.60 -44.85 -3.56
CA PHE A 30 5.41 -43.52 -2.96
C PHE A 30 4.72 -42.62 -3.99
N VAL A 31 3.40 -42.50 -3.89
CA VAL A 31 2.67 -41.43 -4.54
C VAL A 31 3.00 -40.17 -3.79
N SER A 32 3.98 -39.41 -4.30
CA SER A 32 4.23 -38.06 -3.85
C SER A 32 3.02 -37.17 -4.24
N PHE A 33 2.14 -36.90 -3.28
CA PHE A 33 1.20 -35.82 -3.38
C PHE A 33 2.00 -34.49 -3.36
N VAL A 34 2.39 -34.02 -4.54
CA VAL A 34 2.84 -32.67 -4.71
C VAL A 34 1.59 -31.78 -4.55
N SER A 35 1.36 -31.30 -3.34
CA SER A 35 0.42 -30.20 -3.10
C SER A 35 0.93 -29.01 -3.89
N PHE A 36 0.29 -28.72 -5.02
CA PHE A 36 0.41 -27.44 -5.69
C PHE A 36 -0.18 -26.39 -4.75
N VAL A 37 0.62 -25.88 -3.81
CA VAL A 37 0.36 -24.60 -3.17
C VAL A 37 0.61 -23.59 -4.28
N SER A 38 -0.45 -23.12 -4.91
CA SER A 38 -0.41 -21.94 -5.77
C SER A 38 0.12 -20.81 -4.89
N PHE A 39 1.39 -20.47 -5.02
CA PHE A 39 1.90 -19.18 -4.58
C PHE A 39 1.21 -18.14 -5.45
N LEU A 40 0.06 -17.63 -5.01
CA LEU A 40 -0.46 -16.36 -5.50
C LEU A 40 0.69 -15.36 -5.32
N SER A 41 1.18 -14.85 -6.43
CA SER A 41 2.28 -13.89 -6.42
C SER A 41 1.85 -12.70 -5.57
N ALA A 42 2.75 -12.16 -4.77
CA ALA A 42 2.52 -10.96 -3.96
C ALA A 42 2.10 -9.72 -4.78
N GLN A 43 2.03 -9.84 -6.12
CA GLN A 43 1.55 -8.83 -7.06
C GLN A 43 0.02 -8.78 -7.19
N ASP A 44 -0.73 -9.77 -6.67
CA ASP A 44 -2.19 -9.84 -6.81
C ASP A 44 -2.96 -9.29 -5.59
N ALA A 45 -2.28 -8.69 -4.62
CA ALA A 45 -2.90 -8.10 -3.44
C ALA A 45 -2.65 -6.59 -3.38
N TRP A 46 -3.62 -5.84 -2.84
CA TRP A 46 -3.52 -4.41 -2.51
C TRP A 46 -3.90 -4.21 -1.03
N PRO A 47 -3.10 -4.75 -0.09
CA PRO A 47 -3.54 -4.95 1.29
C PRO A 47 -3.60 -3.67 2.14
N GLN A 48 -3.20 -2.53 1.60
CA GLN A 48 -3.18 -1.23 2.27
C GLN A 48 -3.17 -0.09 1.28
N PHE A 49 -3.29 1.15 1.76
CA PHE A 49 -3.17 2.36 0.94
C PHE A 49 -1.92 2.33 0.06
N ARG A 50 -2.06 2.62 -1.23
CA ARG A 50 -1.00 2.57 -2.26
C ARG A 50 -0.39 1.17 -2.50
N GLY A 51 -1.06 0.10 -2.07
CA GLY A 51 -0.74 -1.30 -2.37
C GLY A 51 0.42 -1.90 -1.57
N SER A 52 1.39 -1.10 -1.16
CA SER A 52 2.59 -1.59 -0.46
C SER A 52 3.08 -0.59 0.59
N PRO A 53 3.89 -1.02 1.56
CA PRO A 53 4.48 -0.11 2.56
C PRO A 53 5.39 0.98 1.97
N ARG A 54 5.87 0.84 0.73
CA ARG A 54 6.65 1.87 0.01
C ARG A 54 5.79 2.99 -0.55
N LEU A 55 4.47 2.80 -0.60
CA LEU A 55 3.46 3.72 -1.11
C LEU A 55 3.66 4.13 -2.59
N THR A 56 4.25 3.27 -3.40
CA THR A 56 4.56 3.57 -4.81
C THR A 56 3.37 3.47 -5.75
N GLY A 57 2.26 2.88 -5.30
CA GLY A 57 1.03 2.75 -6.08
C GLY A 57 1.12 1.76 -7.25
N ALA A 58 2.09 0.84 -7.24
CA ALA A 58 2.27 -0.14 -8.30
C ALA A 58 1.49 -1.44 -8.03
N ALA A 59 0.87 -2.00 -9.06
CA ALA A 59 0.05 -3.21 -9.03
C ALA A 59 0.33 -4.14 -10.21
N GLY A 60 -0.30 -5.32 -10.17
CA GLY A 60 -0.41 -6.23 -11.31
C GLY A 60 -1.26 -5.65 -12.46
N ASP A 61 -1.34 -6.39 -13.57
CA ASP A 61 -2.02 -5.92 -14.77
C ASP A 61 -3.54 -5.91 -14.65
N VAL A 62 -4.15 -4.88 -15.29
CA VAL A 62 -5.60 -4.78 -15.53
C VAL A 62 -5.88 -4.80 -17.04
N PRO A 63 -7.10 -5.10 -17.49
CA PRO A 63 -7.49 -5.01 -18.90
C PRO A 63 -7.22 -3.62 -19.48
N ALA A 64 -6.92 -3.55 -20.79
CA ALA A 64 -6.69 -2.28 -21.49
C ALA A 64 -7.97 -1.42 -21.61
N ALA A 65 -9.13 -2.05 -21.64
CA ALA A 65 -10.43 -1.42 -21.64
C ALA A 65 -11.33 -2.13 -20.60
N PRO A 66 -11.18 -1.80 -19.30
CA PRO A 66 -11.93 -2.48 -18.26
C PRO A 66 -13.41 -2.12 -18.32
N ALA A 67 -14.28 -3.12 -18.17
CA ALA A 67 -15.72 -2.95 -18.11
C ALA A 67 -16.20 -2.91 -16.66
N LEU A 68 -17.27 -2.17 -16.39
CA LEU A 68 -17.92 -2.20 -15.07
C LEU A 68 -18.43 -3.62 -14.78
N LYS A 69 -18.04 -4.17 -13.63
CA LYS A 69 -18.43 -5.51 -13.16
C LYS A 69 -19.57 -5.44 -12.18
N TRP A 70 -19.45 -4.55 -11.21
CA TRP A 70 -20.46 -4.31 -10.20
C TRP A 70 -20.32 -2.92 -9.58
N THR A 71 -21.40 -2.47 -8.96
CA THR A 71 -21.47 -1.29 -8.11
C THR A 71 -22.06 -1.70 -6.78
N TYR A 72 -21.56 -1.14 -5.68
CA TYR A 72 -22.09 -1.31 -4.33
C TYR A 72 -22.47 0.05 -3.76
N GLU A 73 -23.69 0.17 -3.24
CA GLU A 73 -24.22 1.38 -2.59
C GLU A 73 -23.87 1.34 -1.10
N ALA A 74 -22.98 2.22 -0.63
CA ALA A 74 -22.65 2.34 0.80
C ALA A 74 -23.55 3.32 1.55
N GLY A 75 -24.26 4.17 0.81
CA GLY A 75 -25.23 5.13 1.36
C GLY A 75 -24.65 6.50 1.67
N GLU A 76 -23.37 6.59 2.04
CA GLU A 76 -22.66 7.84 2.37
C GLU A 76 -21.29 7.87 1.66
N THR A 77 -20.68 9.05 1.58
CA THR A 77 -19.44 9.32 0.86
C THR A 77 -18.36 8.26 1.10
N ILE A 78 -17.58 7.94 0.07
CA ILE A 78 -16.42 7.05 0.17
C ILE A 78 -15.16 7.86 -0.17
N GLU A 79 -14.49 8.40 0.86
CA GLU A 79 -13.18 9.06 0.75
C GLU A 79 -12.02 8.08 1.01
N SER A 80 -12.31 7.04 1.80
CA SER A 80 -11.40 5.93 2.09
C SER A 80 -11.04 5.19 0.81
N SER A 81 -9.75 4.96 0.56
CA SER A 81 -9.32 4.09 -0.53
C SER A 81 -9.41 2.62 -0.10
N ALA A 82 -9.83 1.75 -1.02
CA ALA A 82 -10.01 0.35 -0.70
C ALA A 82 -8.67 -0.37 -0.44
N ALA A 83 -8.67 -1.34 0.49
CA ALA A 83 -7.69 -2.41 0.55
C ALA A 83 -8.29 -3.69 -0.03
N ILE A 84 -7.48 -4.50 -0.70
CA ILE A 84 -7.93 -5.77 -1.30
C ILE A 84 -6.98 -6.88 -0.88
N ALA A 85 -7.53 -7.89 -0.21
CA ALA A 85 -6.78 -9.07 0.22
C ALA A 85 -7.67 -10.31 0.14
N ASP A 86 -7.13 -11.43 -0.33
CA ASP A 86 -7.80 -12.73 -0.40
C ASP A 86 -9.19 -12.66 -1.07
N GLY A 87 -9.33 -11.85 -2.14
CA GLY A 87 -10.57 -11.68 -2.88
C GLY A 87 -11.65 -10.90 -2.13
N VAL A 88 -11.28 -10.13 -1.11
CA VAL A 88 -12.18 -9.25 -0.35
C VAL A 88 -11.71 -7.80 -0.43
N VAL A 89 -12.65 -6.91 -0.69
CA VAL A 89 -12.46 -5.46 -0.67
C VAL A 89 -12.86 -4.93 0.71
N TYR A 90 -11.97 -4.18 1.34
CA TYR A 90 -12.21 -3.50 2.62
C TYR A 90 -12.16 -2.00 2.41
N VAL A 91 -13.23 -1.31 2.77
CA VAL A 91 -13.35 0.14 2.56
C VAL A 91 -14.16 0.80 3.67
N GLY A 92 -13.75 1.97 4.11
CA GLY A 92 -14.50 2.80 5.04
C GLY A 92 -15.51 3.67 4.29
N ALA A 93 -16.70 3.86 4.86
CA ALA A 93 -17.71 4.78 4.37
C ALA A 93 -17.97 5.91 5.38
N GLY A 94 -18.47 7.05 4.89
CA GLY A 94 -18.71 8.25 5.67
C GLY A 94 -19.74 8.07 6.79
N ASP A 95 -20.61 7.04 6.70
CA ASP A 95 -21.54 6.66 7.75
C ASP A 95 -20.88 5.95 8.96
N GLY A 96 -19.55 5.76 8.91
CA GLY A 96 -18.79 5.08 9.95
C GLY A 96 -18.78 3.56 9.85
N ASN A 97 -19.17 3.00 8.73
CA ASN A 97 -19.08 1.57 8.48
C ASN A 97 -17.77 1.19 7.75
N LEU A 98 -17.03 0.24 8.30
CA LEU A 98 -16.03 -0.52 7.56
C LEU A 98 -16.73 -1.70 6.89
N LEU A 99 -16.65 -1.75 5.56
CA LEU A 99 -17.32 -2.74 4.72
C LEU A 99 -16.32 -3.79 4.23
N ALA A 100 -16.73 -5.06 4.25
CA ALA A 100 -16.03 -6.15 3.57
C ALA A 100 -16.91 -6.69 2.45
N ILE A 101 -16.45 -6.55 1.21
CA ILE A 101 -17.21 -6.85 -0.01
C ILE A 101 -16.45 -7.90 -0.81
N ASP A 102 -17.15 -8.88 -1.32
CA ASP A 102 -16.58 -9.90 -2.21
C ASP A 102 -16.13 -9.28 -3.53
N LEU A 103 -14.85 -9.37 -3.85
CA LEU A 103 -14.25 -8.73 -5.05
C LEU A 103 -14.87 -9.26 -6.35
N ALA A 104 -15.23 -10.53 -6.41
CA ALA A 104 -15.76 -11.14 -7.63
C ALA A 104 -17.20 -10.74 -7.91
N SER A 105 -18.04 -10.68 -6.87
CA SER A 105 -19.49 -10.52 -7.00
C SER A 105 -20.04 -9.16 -6.56
N GLY A 106 -19.27 -8.35 -5.82
CA GLY A 106 -19.75 -7.10 -5.21
C GLY A 106 -20.71 -7.28 -4.03
N LYS A 107 -20.88 -8.51 -3.53
CA LYS A 107 -21.77 -8.79 -2.40
C LYS A 107 -21.10 -8.47 -1.07
N LEU A 108 -21.85 -7.84 -0.17
CA LEU A 108 -21.40 -7.60 1.19
C LEU A 108 -21.19 -8.94 1.91
N ARG A 109 -20.00 -9.12 2.51
CA ARG A 109 -19.70 -10.25 3.40
C ARG A 109 -20.03 -9.92 4.85
N TRP A 110 -19.59 -8.76 5.32
CA TRP A 110 -19.88 -8.21 6.64
C TRP A 110 -19.66 -6.70 6.66
N LYS A 111 -20.22 -6.03 7.66
CA LYS A 111 -19.93 -4.64 7.99
C LYS A 111 -19.64 -4.50 9.48
N TYR A 112 -18.77 -3.59 9.83
CA TYR A 112 -18.44 -3.23 11.20
C TYR A 112 -18.68 -1.74 11.41
N ALA A 113 -19.55 -1.38 12.36
CA ALA A 113 -19.79 0.02 12.72
C ALA A 113 -18.72 0.47 13.71
N THR A 114 -17.95 1.51 13.34
CA THR A 114 -16.97 2.14 14.24
C THR A 114 -17.65 2.96 15.34
N GLY A 115 -18.85 3.43 15.06
CA GLY A 115 -19.59 4.37 15.90
C GLY A 115 -19.34 5.83 15.56
N ASN A 116 -18.39 6.13 14.67
CA ASN A 116 -17.99 7.47 14.25
C ASN A 116 -17.68 7.49 12.76
N LEU A 117 -17.67 8.68 12.13
CA LEU A 117 -17.42 8.84 10.72
C LEU A 117 -16.02 8.34 10.34
N ILE A 118 -15.90 7.67 9.19
CA ILE A 118 -14.62 7.33 8.56
C ILE A 118 -14.42 8.30 7.40
N GLY A 119 -13.33 9.05 7.44
CA GLY A 119 -12.94 9.95 6.35
C GLY A 119 -11.89 9.32 5.42
N GLU A 120 -10.76 9.99 5.27
CA GLU A 120 -9.68 9.63 4.33
C GLU A 120 -8.88 8.37 4.74
N SER A 121 -8.94 7.94 6.02
CA SER A 121 -8.22 6.76 6.47
C SER A 121 -8.63 5.53 5.66
N SER A 122 -7.68 4.94 4.94
CA SER A 122 -7.89 3.73 4.14
C SER A 122 -7.63 2.49 4.99
N ALA A 123 -8.30 1.38 4.69
CA ALA A 123 -8.07 0.13 5.43
C ALA A 123 -6.67 -0.45 5.17
N ALA A 124 -6.14 -1.19 6.14
CA ALA A 124 -4.98 -2.07 5.95
C ALA A 124 -5.29 -3.47 6.48
N VAL A 125 -4.78 -4.50 5.80
CA VAL A 125 -5.05 -5.91 6.11
C VAL A 125 -3.76 -6.66 6.39
N ALA A 126 -3.64 -7.23 7.56
CA ALA A 126 -2.50 -8.09 7.91
C ALA A 126 -2.83 -9.03 9.08
N GLY A 127 -2.24 -10.22 9.08
CA GLY A 127 -2.31 -11.14 10.22
C GLY A 127 -3.73 -11.56 10.63
N GLY A 128 -4.67 -11.59 9.68
CA GLY A 128 -6.07 -11.93 9.94
C GLY A 128 -6.90 -10.79 10.51
N LEU A 129 -6.36 -9.55 10.53
CA LEU A 129 -7.03 -8.34 10.98
C LEU A 129 -7.10 -7.29 9.88
N VAL A 130 -8.15 -6.46 9.95
CA VAL A 130 -8.32 -5.23 9.18
C VAL A 130 -8.22 -4.06 10.14
N TYR A 131 -7.46 -3.04 9.76
CA TYR A 131 -7.20 -1.84 10.55
C TYR A 131 -7.74 -0.61 9.85
N ILE A 132 -8.34 0.32 10.60
CA ILE A 132 -8.82 1.61 10.08
C ILE A 132 -8.94 2.64 11.21
N GLY A 133 -8.74 3.91 10.89
CA GLY A 133 -8.98 5.03 11.81
C GLY A 133 -10.30 5.73 11.53
N ASP A 134 -10.87 6.37 12.55
CA ASP A 134 -12.05 7.23 12.44
C ASP A 134 -11.76 8.71 12.76
N LEU A 135 -12.71 9.58 12.49
CA LEU A 135 -12.57 11.04 12.69
C LEU A 135 -12.71 11.47 14.16
N GLU A 136 -13.12 10.57 15.06
CA GLU A 136 -13.03 10.83 16.50
C GLU A 136 -11.72 10.35 17.11
N GLY A 137 -10.80 9.82 16.28
CA GLY A 137 -9.48 9.37 16.71
C GLY A 137 -9.47 7.99 17.34
N VAL A 138 -10.47 7.16 17.07
CA VAL A 138 -10.44 5.75 17.44
C VAL A 138 -9.83 4.95 16.29
N PHE A 139 -8.83 4.17 16.61
CA PHE A 139 -8.22 3.21 15.71
C PHE A 139 -8.77 1.83 15.99
N HIS A 140 -9.29 1.17 14.97
CA HIS A 140 -10.00 -0.11 15.07
C HIS A 140 -9.19 -1.22 14.42
N ALA A 141 -9.19 -2.40 15.06
CA ALA A 141 -8.78 -3.66 14.47
C ALA A 141 -9.91 -4.67 14.57
N VAL A 142 -10.29 -5.25 13.45
CA VAL A 142 -11.39 -6.23 13.37
C VAL A 142 -10.91 -7.48 12.63
N HIS A 143 -11.54 -8.63 12.92
CA HIS A 143 -11.21 -9.88 12.27
C HIS A 143 -11.68 -9.89 10.81
N VAL A 144 -10.80 -10.30 9.88
CA VAL A 144 -11.12 -10.42 8.43
C VAL A 144 -12.26 -11.40 8.18
N LYS A 145 -12.44 -12.40 9.05
CA LYS A 145 -13.40 -13.49 8.87
C LYS A 145 -14.85 -13.01 8.96
N ASP A 146 -15.16 -12.18 9.95
CA ASP A 146 -16.54 -11.86 10.34
C ASP A 146 -16.77 -10.40 10.76
N GLY A 147 -15.73 -9.57 10.73
CA GLY A 147 -15.79 -8.17 11.16
C GLY A 147 -15.93 -8.00 12.69
N ALA A 148 -15.74 -9.06 13.48
CA ALA A 148 -15.78 -8.95 14.93
C ALA A 148 -14.60 -8.07 15.43
N LYS A 149 -14.90 -7.20 16.41
CA LYS A 149 -13.88 -6.33 17.01
C LYS A 149 -12.81 -7.15 17.71
N ALA A 150 -11.54 -6.96 17.32
CA ALA A 150 -10.39 -7.52 17.99
C ALA A 150 -9.91 -6.59 19.12
N TRP A 151 -9.65 -5.34 18.80
CA TRP A 151 -9.26 -4.30 19.75
C TRP A 151 -9.47 -2.90 19.16
N THR A 152 -9.43 -1.89 20.01
CA THR A 152 -9.44 -0.48 19.64
C THR A 152 -8.38 0.28 20.42
N PHE A 153 -7.88 1.38 19.85
CA PHE A 153 -6.96 2.32 20.47
C PHE A 153 -7.45 3.75 20.25
N LYS A 154 -7.47 4.58 21.29
CA LYS A 154 -7.91 5.98 21.21
C LYS A 154 -6.70 6.91 21.17
N THR A 155 -6.61 7.75 20.15
CA THR A 155 -5.70 8.90 20.06
C THR A 155 -6.34 10.15 20.66
N GLY A 156 -5.61 11.25 20.71
CA GLY A 156 -6.14 12.53 21.22
C GLY A 156 -6.97 13.33 20.22
N SER A 157 -6.97 12.96 18.93
CA SER A 157 -7.67 13.69 17.85
C SER A 157 -7.86 12.76 16.64
N GLU A 158 -8.46 13.28 15.57
CA GLU A 158 -8.77 12.59 14.31
C GLU A 158 -7.64 11.73 13.77
N ILE A 159 -7.99 10.60 13.11
CA ILE A 159 -7.07 9.76 12.36
C ILE A 159 -7.45 9.83 10.87
N LYS A 160 -6.75 10.68 10.11
CA LYS A 160 -6.85 10.75 8.64
C LYS A 160 -5.79 9.92 7.94
N SER A 161 -4.66 9.69 8.60
CA SER A 161 -3.61 8.80 8.12
C SER A 161 -4.12 7.38 7.93
N SER A 162 -3.70 6.72 6.87
CA SER A 162 -3.99 5.30 6.68
C SER A 162 -2.99 4.44 7.46
N PRO A 163 -3.43 3.29 8.02
CA PRO A 163 -2.52 2.37 8.69
C PRO A 163 -1.50 1.76 7.74
N VAL A 164 -0.28 1.56 8.21
CA VAL A 164 0.78 0.83 7.48
C VAL A 164 1.39 -0.23 8.37
N ILE A 165 1.57 -1.42 7.81
CA ILE A 165 2.17 -2.55 8.52
C ILE A 165 3.68 -2.52 8.43
N ALA A 166 4.35 -2.62 9.58
CA ALA A 166 5.80 -2.64 9.72
C ALA A 166 6.23 -3.83 10.61
N GLY A 167 6.29 -5.03 10.03
CA GLY A 167 6.54 -6.27 10.77
C GLY A 167 5.38 -6.63 11.71
N ASP A 168 5.63 -6.64 13.02
CA ASP A 168 4.63 -6.88 14.06
C ASP A 168 3.91 -5.60 14.53
N LEU A 169 4.23 -4.47 13.93
CA LEU A 169 3.66 -3.16 14.24
C LEU A 169 2.67 -2.69 13.18
N VAL A 170 1.67 -1.93 13.60
CA VAL A 170 0.85 -1.08 12.76
C VAL A 170 1.13 0.39 13.13
N LEU A 171 1.38 1.21 12.10
CA LEU A 171 1.71 2.62 12.23
C LEU A 171 0.52 3.48 11.84
N ILE A 172 0.24 4.53 12.59
CA ILE A 172 -0.78 5.55 12.28
C ILE A 172 -0.31 6.94 12.69
N GLY A 173 -0.62 7.93 11.86
CA GLY A 173 -0.54 9.33 12.22
C GLY A 173 -1.87 9.83 12.80
N SER A 174 -1.82 10.77 13.73
CA SER A 174 -3.00 11.42 14.30
C SER A 174 -2.85 12.94 14.30
N TYR A 175 -3.98 13.61 14.31
CA TYR A 175 -4.05 15.07 14.43
C TYR A 175 -3.70 15.55 15.85
N ASP A 176 -3.55 14.63 16.82
CA ASP A 176 -3.00 14.93 18.14
C ASP A 176 -1.46 15.14 18.14
N THR A 177 -0.87 15.29 16.94
CA THR A 177 0.54 15.57 16.74
C THR A 177 1.47 14.36 17.02
N HIS A 178 0.97 13.15 16.91
CA HIS A 178 1.80 11.95 17.09
C HIS A 178 1.74 10.98 15.92
N LEU A 179 2.89 10.37 15.65
CA LEU A 179 2.98 9.09 14.96
C LEU A 179 3.01 7.98 16.00
N TYR A 180 2.09 7.04 15.93
CA TYR A 180 1.99 5.89 16.82
C TYR A 180 2.48 4.62 16.15
N ALA A 181 3.17 3.78 16.88
CA ALA A 181 3.45 2.39 16.53
C ALA A 181 2.80 1.48 17.59
N LEU A 182 1.83 0.71 17.14
CA LEU A 182 1.07 -0.21 17.98
C LEU A 182 1.43 -1.65 17.61
N GLU A 183 1.43 -2.54 18.59
CA GLU A 183 1.48 -3.98 18.35
C GLU A 183 0.25 -4.38 17.53
N ALA A 184 0.45 -4.89 16.33
CA ALA A 184 -0.65 -5.18 15.39
C ALA A 184 -1.70 -6.15 15.98
N ARG A 185 -1.29 -7.12 16.80
CA ARG A 185 -2.18 -8.12 17.39
C ARG A 185 -2.96 -7.63 18.61
N THR A 186 -2.46 -6.66 19.36
CA THR A 186 -2.98 -6.29 20.68
C THR A 186 -3.41 -4.84 20.81
N GLY A 187 -2.98 -3.97 19.90
CA GLY A 187 -3.20 -2.52 19.98
C GLY A 187 -2.39 -1.81 21.08
N LYS A 188 -1.47 -2.52 21.76
CA LYS A 188 -0.61 -1.89 22.76
C LYS A 188 0.40 -0.96 22.10
N VAL A 189 0.60 0.23 22.69
CA VAL A 189 1.60 1.17 22.22
C VAL A 189 2.99 0.60 22.46
N ARG A 190 3.77 0.42 21.38
CA ARG A 190 5.18 0.08 21.45
C ARG A 190 6.01 1.34 21.66
N TRP A 191 5.74 2.36 20.88
CA TRP A 191 6.29 3.70 20.99
C TRP A 191 5.38 4.73 20.31
N LYS A 192 5.58 5.99 20.62
CA LYS A 192 4.98 7.12 19.90
C LYS A 192 6.01 8.22 19.72
N LEU A 193 5.94 8.92 18.60
CA LEU A 193 6.81 10.05 18.27
C LEU A 193 5.95 11.31 18.17
N LYS A 194 6.29 12.32 18.98
CA LYS A 194 5.66 13.64 18.92
C LYS A 194 6.26 14.46 17.78
N THR A 195 5.41 15.16 17.05
CA THR A 195 5.73 16.15 16.01
C THR A 195 5.24 17.53 16.45
N ASP A 196 5.66 18.59 15.73
CA ASP A 196 5.27 19.98 16.07
C ASP A 196 3.89 20.38 15.51
N ALA A 197 3.31 19.54 14.61
CA ALA A 197 1.95 19.71 14.08
C ALA A 197 1.33 18.35 13.72
N GLN A 198 0.13 18.33 13.12
CA GLN A 198 -0.63 17.14 12.78
C GLN A 198 0.14 16.19 11.86
N VAL A 199 -0.02 14.87 12.07
CA VAL A 199 0.47 13.82 11.19
C VAL A 199 -0.68 13.33 10.31
N HIS A 200 -0.87 14.01 9.18
CA HIS A 200 -1.90 13.69 8.18
C HIS A 200 -1.47 12.56 7.25
N ALA A 201 -0.26 12.66 6.71
CA ALA A 201 0.24 11.74 5.69
C ALA A 201 0.41 10.31 6.24
N THR A 202 0.15 9.34 5.38
CA THR A 202 0.44 7.93 5.64
C THR A 202 1.95 7.69 5.60
N PRO A 203 2.56 7.05 6.61
CA PRO A 203 3.99 6.79 6.62
C PRO A 203 4.38 5.69 5.63
N ALA A 204 5.47 5.88 4.87
CA ALA A 204 6.08 4.80 4.11
C ALA A 204 7.06 4.00 4.97
N VAL A 205 7.19 2.70 4.70
CA VAL A 205 8.14 1.82 5.41
C VAL A 205 9.03 1.09 4.42
N VAL A 206 10.34 1.26 4.57
CA VAL A 206 11.35 0.61 3.73
C VAL A 206 12.50 0.11 4.60
N ASN A 207 12.76 -1.19 4.58
CA ASN A 207 13.89 -1.81 5.29
C ASN A 207 13.99 -1.40 6.76
N GLY A 208 12.86 -1.40 7.49
CA GLY A 208 12.81 -1.04 8.91
C GLY A 208 12.93 0.46 9.21
N THR A 209 12.93 1.30 8.19
CA THR A 209 12.88 2.76 8.32
C THR A 209 11.52 3.29 7.87
N ILE A 210 10.94 4.14 8.69
CA ILE A 210 9.67 4.84 8.45
C ILE A 210 10.01 6.21 7.88
N TYR A 211 9.34 6.59 6.79
CA TYR A 211 9.48 7.88 6.13
C TYR A 211 8.13 8.58 6.08
N PHE A 212 8.04 9.79 6.61
CA PHE A 212 6.82 10.58 6.55
C PHE A 212 7.11 12.09 6.63
N ALA A 213 6.19 12.87 6.15
CA ALA A 213 6.14 14.31 6.37
C ALA A 213 4.82 14.66 7.06
N GLY A 214 4.79 15.76 7.78
CA GLY A 214 3.62 16.24 8.50
C GLY A 214 3.30 17.69 8.18
N CYS A 215 2.32 18.26 8.88
CA CYS A 215 1.97 19.67 8.80
C CYS A 215 3.00 20.59 9.50
N ASP A 216 4.07 20.04 10.05
CA ASP A 216 5.18 20.77 10.68
C ASP A 216 6.35 21.04 9.73
N GLU A 217 6.13 20.91 8.42
CA GLU A 217 7.08 21.25 7.37
C GLU A 217 8.39 20.44 7.41
N ARG A 218 8.36 19.23 8.02
CA ARG A 218 9.52 18.36 8.14
C ARG A 218 9.23 16.97 7.56
N PHE A 219 10.14 16.52 6.74
CA PHE A 219 10.21 15.11 6.35
C PHE A 219 11.15 14.38 7.31
N ARG A 220 10.72 13.21 7.83
CA ARG A 220 11.46 12.43 8.81
C ARG A 220 11.77 11.03 8.33
N ALA A 221 12.95 10.56 8.70
CA ALA A 221 13.30 9.14 8.69
C ALA A 221 13.37 8.66 10.14
N VAL A 222 12.61 7.62 10.47
CA VAL A 222 12.45 7.10 11.84
C VAL A 222 12.68 5.60 11.85
N ARG A 223 13.42 5.09 12.84
CA ARG A 223 13.63 3.65 12.98
C ARG A 223 12.34 2.97 13.48
N ALA A 224 11.84 1.98 12.74
CA ALA A 224 10.57 1.34 13.04
C ALA A 224 10.58 0.61 14.41
N ALA A 225 11.72 0.07 14.82
CA ALA A 225 11.85 -0.75 16.04
C ALA A 225 11.57 0.03 17.34
N ASP A 226 11.93 1.32 17.39
CA ASP A 226 11.91 2.11 18.62
C ASP A 226 11.49 3.57 18.48
N GLY A 227 11.12 4.01 17.28
CA GLY A 227 10.66 5.38 17.03
C GLY A 227 11.78 6.44 17.04
N ARG A 228 13.05 6.03 17.05
CA ARG A 228 14.18 6.97 17.02
C ARG A 228 14.26 7.69 15.68
N VAL A 229 14.26 9.03 15.71
CA VAL A 229 14.53 9.86 14.54
C VAL A 229 15.97 9.66 14.09
N LEU A 230 16.16 9.26 12.84
CA LEU A 230 17.46 9.03 12.22
C LEU A 230 17.97 10.31 11.56
N PHE A 231 17.07 11.03 10.90
CA PHE A 231 17.33 12.38 10.36
C PHE A 231 16.01 13.09 10.02
N GLU A 232 16.10 14.38 9.82
CA GLU A 232 15.03 15.24 9.34
C GLU A 232 15.52 16.06 8.14
N ILE A 233 14.59 16.39 7.24
CA ILE A 233 14.80 17.31 6.11
C ILE A 233 13.72 18.41 6.22
N PRO A 234 14.07 19.68 6.46
CA PRO A 234 13.12 20.78 6.35
C PRO A 234 12.61 20.86 4.91
N ILE A 235 11.30 20.76 4.71
CA ILE A 235 10.68 20.83 3.38
C ILE A 235 10.08 22.21 3.10
N GLY A 236 9.80 23.00 4.15
CA GLY A 236 9.36 24.39 4.06
C GLY A 236 7.91 24.56 3.63
N ALA A 237 7.10 23.49 3.73
CA ALA A 237 5.68 23.50 3.44
C ALA A 237 4.94 22.39 4.16
N ASN A 238 3.69 22.63 4.50
CA ASN A 238 2.79 21.60 5.02
C ASN A 238 2.45 20.58 3.92
N THR A 239 2.17 19.35 4.32
CA THR A 239 1.72 18.31 3.37
C THR A 239 0.69 17.39 3.97
N GLY A 240 -0.31 17.02 3.13
CA GLY A 240 -1.19 15.86 3.33
C GLY A 240 -0.82 14.69 2.43
N SER A 241 0.09 14.91 1.47
CA SER A 241 0.57 13.88 0.54
C SER A 241 1.47 12.87 1.24
N SER A 242 1.18 11.59 1.08
CA SER A 242 2.04 10.50 1.57
C SER A 242 3.23 10.30 0.65
N SER A 243 4.41 10.09 1.22
CA SER A 243 5.64 9.99 0.43
C SER A 243 5.79 8.64 -0.23
N ALA A 244 6.00 8.60 -1.55
CA ALA A 244 6.43 7.39 -2.26
C ALA A 244 7.95 7.24 -2.14
N VAL A 245 8.43 6.04 -1.76
CA VAL A 245 9.85 5.80 -1.50
C VAL A 245 10.40 4.68 -2.38
N GLU A 246 11.46 4.98 -3.13
CA GLU A 246 12.16 4.01 -3.96
C GLU A 246 13.68 4.20 -3.88
N GLY A 247 14.40 3.15 -3.51
CA GLY A 247 15.85 3.20 -3.31
C GLY A 247 16.24 4.25 -2.26
N THR A 248 17.03 5.23 -2.67
CA THR A 248 17.49 6.36 -1.85
C THR A 248 16.72 7.65 -2.12
N ARG A 249 15.54 7.56 -2.70
CA ARG A 249 14.70 8.70 -3.07
C ARG A 249 13.33 8.63 -2.43
N ALA A 250 12.80 9.80 -2.07
CA ALA A 250 11.41 9.96 -1.67
C ALA A 250 10.78 11.13 -2.43
N TYR A 251 9.47 11.02 -2.70
CA TYR A 251 8.73 12.01 -3.47
C TYR A 251 7.41 12.32 -2.77
N LEU A 252 7.01 13.59 -2.73
CA LEU A 252 5.75 14.03 -2.12
C LEU A 252 5.26 15.33 -2.75
N GLY A 253 3.95 15.57 -2.68
CA GLY A 253 3.34 16.85 -2.97
C GLY A 253 3.27 17.74 -1.72
N THR A 254 3.08 19.06 -1.90
CA THR A 254 2.93 20.02 -0.80
C THR A 254 1.72 20.93 -1.01
N PHE A 255 1.27 21.57 0.07
CA PHE A 255 0.24 22.61 -0.01
C PHE A 255 0.79 23.95 -0.56
N ASP A 256 2.11 24.08 -0.65
CA ASP A 256 2.76 25.27 -1.26
C ASP A 256 3.00 25.08 -2.78
N ASN A 257 2.14 24.30 -3.42
CA ASN A 257 2.09 24.11 -4.88
C ASN A 257 3.35 23.46 -5.48
N GLU A 258 4.06 22.64 -4.70
CA GLU A 258 5.28 21.98 -5.14
C GLU A 258 5.20 20.47 -5.06
N VAL A 259 5.92 19.80 -5.95
CA VAL A 259 6.32 18.40 -5.80
C VAL A 259 7.80 18.37 -5.47
N LEU A 260 8.17 17.61 -4.44
CA LEU A 260 9.54 17.51 -3.96
C LEU A 260 10.12 16.14 -4.28
N GLY A 261 11.36 16.13 -4.79
CA GLY A 261 12.20 14.95 -4.83
C GLY A 261 13.30 15.07 -3.77
N LEU A 262 13.35 14.12 -2.84
CA LEU A 262 14.31 14.10 -1.75
C LEU A 262 15.41 13.07 -2.00
N ASP A 263 16.64 13.42 -1.67
CA ASP A 263 17.78 12.51 -1.59
C ASP A 263 17.97 12.08 -0.14
N LEU A 264 17.60 10.84 0.17
CA LEU A 264 17.63 10.29 1.53
C LEU A 264 19.06 10.01 2.00
N ALA A 265 19.99 9.71 1.07
CA ALA A 265 21.40 9.49 1.41
C ALA A 265 22.09 10.82 1.72
N ALA A 266 21.87 11.84 0.89
CA ALA A 266 22.39 13.18 1.10
C ALA A 266 21.57 14.00 2.13
N LYS A 267 20.41 13.50 2.56
CA LYS A 267 19.49 14.13 3.53
C LYS A 267 19.08 15.55 3.13
N LYS A 268 18.70 15.72 1.87
CA LYS A 268 18.34 17.04 1.32
C LYS A 268 17.29 16.94 0.25
N ILE A 269 16.67 18.09 -0.07
CA ILE A 269 15.85 18.23 -1.27
C ILE A 269 16.79 18.19 -2.47
N ALA A 270 16.54 17.24 -3.39
CA ALA A 270 17.29 17.11 -4.64
C ALA A 270 16.76 18.05 -5.71
N TRP A 271 15.43 18.19 -5.77
CA TRP A 271 14.75 19.09 -6.69
C TRP A 271 13.37 19.50 -6.18
N ARG A 272 12.87 20.61 -6.71
CA ARG A 272 11.51 21.11 -6.54
C ARG A 272 10.88 21.30 -7.90
N TYR A 273 9.65 20.86 -8.06
CA TYR A 273 8.83 21.12 -9.24
C TYR A 273 7.64 21.98 -8.82
N ARG A 274 7.41 23.07 -9.55
CA ARG A 274 6.23 23.94 -9.45
C ARG A 274 5.69 24.12 -10.86
N ASP A 275 4.37 23.96 -11.04
CA ASP A 275 3.78 24.20 -12.35
C ASP A 275 3.93 25.67 -12.72
N PRO A 276 4.51 26.02 -13.90
CA PRO A 276 4.75 27.43 -14.27
C PRO A 276 3.46 28.19 -14.58
N ASP A 277 2.41 27.49 -15.04
CA ASP A 277 1.18 28.12 -15.51
C ASP A 277 0.11 28.22 -14.42
N ARG A 278 0.07 27.22 -13.52
CA ARG A 278 -0.97 27.06 -12.51
C ARG A 278 -0.39 26.63 -11.18
N GLN A 279 -0.43 27.52 -10.21
CA GLN A 279 0.07 27.26 -8.87
C GLN A 279 -1.07 26.84 -7.96
N PHE A 280 -1.23 25.53 -7.76
CA PHE A 280 -2.21 24.91 -6.89
C PHE A 280 -1.58 23.76 -6.09
N PRO A 281 -2.11 23.45 -4.90
CA PRO A 281 -1.59 22.38 -4.07
C PRO A 281 -1.58 21.00 -4.76
N PHE A 282 -0.58 20.19 -4.42
CA PHE A 282 -0.50 18.78 -4.73
C PHE A 282 -0.89 17.97 -3.49
N TYR A 283 -2.17 17.64 -3.39
CA TYR A 283 -2.72 16.88 -2.27
C TYR A 283 -2.53 15.37 -2.45
N ALA A 284 -2.68 14.87 -3.68
CA ALA A 284 -2.52 13.47 -4.01
C ALA A 284 -1.14 12.92 -3.61
N SER A 285 -1.07 11.63 -3.32
CA SER A 285 0.20 10.93 -3.12
C SER A 285 0.78 10.46 -4.45
N PRO A 286 2.10 10.60 -4.68
CA PRO A 286 2.70 10.25 -5.96
C PRO A 286 2.73 8.73 -6.21
N ALA A 287 2.69 8.34 -7.48
CA ALA A 287 2.99 7.00 -7.96
C ALA A 287 4.32 6.98 -8.72
N LEU A 288 5.01 5.84 -8.72
CA LEU A 288 6.32 5.71 -9.36
C LEU A 288 6.28 4.68 -10.49
N ILE A 289 6.76 5.08 -11.67
CA ILE A 289 6.88 4.21 -12.82
C ILE A 289 7.99 4.64 -13.77
N GLY A 290 8.90 3.73 -14.11
CA GLY A 290 9.88 3.92 -15.19
C GLY A 290 10.71 5.21 -15.04
N GLY A 291 11.14 5.54 -13.83
CA GLY A 291 11.91 6.76 -13.54
C GLY A 291 11.04 8.03 -13.54
N ARG A 292 9.73 7.91 -13.40
CA ARG A 292 8.79 9.03 -13.32
C ARG A 292 8.02 9.03 -12.01
N VAL A 293 7.72 10.23 -11.54
CA VAL A 293 6.79 10.55 -10.45
C VAL A 293 5.50 11.03 -11.08
N VAL A 294 4.39 10.29 -10.87
CA VAL A 294 3.07 10.65 -11.39
C VAL A 294 2.20 11.11 -10.24
N ILE A 295 1.64 12.31 -10.33
CA ILE A 295 0.88 12.93 -9.24
C ILE A 295 -0.28 13.76 -9.77
N GLY A 296 -1.44 13.70 -9.10
CA GLY A 296 -2.57 14.58 -9.33
C GLY A 296 -2.41 15.93 -8.67
N GLY A 297 -2.88 17.00 -9.30
CA GLY A 297 -2.85 18.36 -8.78
C GLY A 297 -4.24 19.00 -8.69
N ARG A 298 -4.40 19.97 -7.80
CA ARG A 298 -5.61 20.79 -7.71
C ARG A 298 -5.70 21.83 -8.84
N ASP A 299 -4.65 21.94 -9.65
CA ASP A 299 -4.62 22.66 -10.93
C ASP A 299 -5.40 21.97 -12.05
N LYS A 300 -6.10 20.88 -11.74
CA LYS A 300 -6.88 20.04 -12.67
C LYS A 300 -6.01 19.23 -13.61
N SER A 301 -4.83 18.84 -13.21
CA SER A 301 -3.92 18.08 -14.06
C SER A 301 -3.31 16.88 -13.35
N VAL A 302 -2.98 15.85 -14.12
CA VAL A 302 -2.07 14.78 -13.75
C VAL A 302 -0.71 15.12 -14.33
N HIS A 303 0.32 15.16 -13.50
CA HIS A 303 1.69 15.48 -13.89
C HIS A 303 2.54 14.22 -13.85
N ALA A 304 3.38 14.03 -14.87
CA ALA A 304 4.50 13.10 -14.81
C ALA A 304 5.80 13.88 -14.84
N ILE A 305 6.58 13.67 -13.82
CA ILE A 305 7.82 14.40 -13.56
C ILE A 305 8.97 13.40 -13.61
N ASP A 306 10.06 13.73 -14.28
CA ASP A 306 11.28 12.92 -14.26
C ASP A 306 11.83 12.82 -12.84
N ALA A 307 11.93 11.61 -12.30
CA ALA A 307 12.28 11.36 -10.92
C ALA A 307 13.71 11.79 -10.54
N ALA A 308 14.62 11.85 -11.50
CA ALA A 308 16.01 12.25 -11.26
C ALA A 308 16.19 13.77 -11.27
N THR A 309 15.47 14.47 -12.16
CA THR A 309 15.72 15.88 -12.46
C THR A 309 14.64 16.85 -12.01
N GLY A 310 13.42 16.36 -11.72
CA GLY A 310 12.27 17.21 -11.40
C GLY A 310 11.64 17.90 -12.61
N LYS A 311 12.05 17.58 -13.83
CA LYS A 311 11.50 18.17 -15.05
C LYS A 311 10.20 17.46 -15.44
N VAL A 312 9.18 18.23 -15.87
CA VAL A 312 7.93 17.66 -16.36
C VAL A 312 8.19 16.87 -17.66
N ALA A 313 7.68 15.64 -17.70
CA ALA A 313 7.72 14.81 -18.90
C ALA A 313 6.42 14.97 -19.71
N TRP A 314 5.27 14.99 -19.04
CA TRP A 314 3.97 15.25 -19.64
C TRP A 314 2.97 15.73 -18.60
N LYS A 315 1.89 16.36 -19.07
CA LYS A 315 0.71 16.76 -18.31
C LYS A 315 -0.55 16.26 -19.02
N PHE A 316 -1.54 15.81 -18.25
CA PHE A 316 -2.87 15.48 -18.72
C PHE A 316 -3.89 16.30 -17.95
N THR A 317 -4.69 17.13 -18.65
CA THR A 317 -5.67 18.03 -18.03
C THR A 317 -7.04 17.38 -17.94
N THR A 318 -7.63 17.40 -16.77
CA THR A 318 -8.99 17.00 -16.42
C THR A 318 -9.90 18.22 -16.33
N ARG A 319 -11.20 18.03 -16.03
CA ARG A 319 -12.15 19.15 -15.88
C ARG A 319 -12.21 19.72 -14.46
N ALA A 320 -11.76 18.94 -13.45
CA ALA A 320 -11.72 19.35 -12.05
C ALA A 320 -10.43 18.86 -11.38
N ARG A 321 -10.23 19.20 -10.11
CA ARG A 321 -9.05 18.81 -9.32
C ARG A 321 -8.85 17.30 -9.27
N VAL A 322 -7.60 16.90 -9.09
CA VAL A 322 -7.20 15.49 -8.99
C VAL A 322 -6.58 15.26 -7.62
N ASP A 323 -7.41 14.98 -6.62
CA ASP A 323 -6.99 14.62 -5.25
C ASP A 323 -6.75 13.11 -5.11
N SER A 324 -7.33 12.30 -6.00
CA SER A 324 -7.10 10.86 -6.11
C SER A 324 -5.64 10.56 -6.42
N SER A 325 -5.03 9.66 -5.64
CA SER A 325 -3.64 9.22 -5.84
C SER A 325 -3.60 8.13 -6.90
N ALA A 326 -2.86 8.35 -7.98
CA ALA A 326 -2.82 7.45 -9.13
C ALA A 326 -2.30 6.04 -8.78
N ALA A 327 -2.89 4.99 -9.33
CA ALA A 327 -2.37 3.63 -9.32
C ALA A 327 -1.70 3.30 -10.67
N ILE A 328 -0.69 2.43 -10.63
CA ILE A 328 0.09 2.03 -11.80
C ILE A 328 -0.16 0.56 -12.10
N SER A 329 -0.46 0.23 -13.35
CA SER A 329 -0.68 -1.13 -13.82
C SER A 329 -0.20 -1.30 -15.27
N GLY A 330 0.75 -2.19 -15.53
CA GLY A 330 1.18 -2.58 -16.88
C GLY A 330 1.54 -1.42 -17.79
N GLY A 331 2.30 -0.43 -17.31
CA GLY A 331 2.65 0.76 -18.09
C GLY A 331 1.53 1.81 -18.22
N ARG A 332 0.46 1.69 -17.42
CA ARG A 332 -0.69 2.59 -17.41
C ARG A 332 -0.84 3.27 -16.07
N VAL A 333 -1.34 4.50 -16.10
CA VAL A 333 -1.71 5.31 -14.94
C VAL A 333 -3.23 5.30 -14.82
N ILE A 334 -3.75 4.90 -13.66
CA ILE A 334 -5.19 4.86 -13.37
C ILE A 334 -5.47 5.86 -12.27
N VAL A 335 -6.36 6.83 -12.51
CA VAL A 335 -6.59 7.94 -11.58
C VAL A 335 -8.03 8.43 -11.65
N GLY A 336 -8.61 8.70 -10.49
CA GLY A 336 -9.89 9.39 -10.35
C GLY A 336 -9.73 10.90 -10.41
N SER A 337 -10.79 11.61 -10.80
CA SER A 337 -10.85 13.07 -10.77
C SER A 337 -12.17 13.54 -10.18
N SER A 338 -12.17 14.72 -9.57
CA SER A 338 -13.39 15.35 -9.07
C SER A 338 -14.35 15.79 -10.20
N ASP A 339 -13.99 15.57 -11.46
CA ASP A 339 -14.92 15.73 -12.59
C ASP A 339 -15.83 14.52 -12.81
N GLY A 340 -15.81 13.54 -11.92
CA GLY A 340 -16.64 12.35 -11.98
C GLY A 340 -16.13 11.26 -12.92
N LYS A 341 -14.86 11.31 -13.30
CA LYS A 341 -14.29 10.34 -14.24
C LYS A 341 -13.12 9.57 -13.66
N LEU A 342 -13.07 8.28 -13.98
CA LEU A 342 -11.90 7.43 -13.84
C LEU A 342 -11.16 7.41 -15.17
N TYR A 343 -9.88 7.79 -15.16
CA TYR A 343 -9.01 7.85 -16.33
C TYR A 343 -7.97 6.75 -16.32
N MET A 344 -7.67 6.22 -17.50
CA MET A 344 -6.50 5.40 -17.76
C MET A 344 -5.63 6.09 -18.81
N LEU A 345 -4.37 6.37 -18.43
CA LEU A 345 -3.40 7.10 -19.27
C LEU A 345 -2.21 6.19 -19.57
N ASP A 346 -1.61 6.38 -20.71
CA ASP A 346 -0.30 5.82 -21.05
C ASP A 346 0.77 6.46 -20.17
N ALA A 347 1.51 5.67 -19.40
CA ALA A 347 2.49 6.20 -18.44
C ALA A 347 3.69 6.89 -19.11
N GLN A 348 3.98 6.58 -20.37
CA GLN A 348 5.10 7.17 -21.10
C GLN A 348 4.74 8.51 -21.72
N SER A 349 3.55 8.64 -22.29
CA SER A 349 3.16 9.81 -23.08
C SER A 349 2.08 10.69 -22.43
N GLY A 350 1.38 10.20 -21.40
CA GLY A 350 0.22 10.87 -20.81
C GLY A 350 -1.02 10.81 -21.68
N ARG A 351 -0.99 10.11 -22.83
CA ARG A 351 -2.13 9.97 -23.72
C ARG A 351 -3.24 9.17 -23.03
N LYS A 352 -4.47 9.68 -23.10
CA LYS A 352 -5.65 8.96 -22.59
C LYS A 352 -5.86 7.69 -23.41
N LEU A 353 -5.94 6.55 -22.71
CA LEU A 353 -6.22 5.24 -23.28
C LEU A 353 -7.68 4.85 -23.09
N TRP A 354 -8.27 5.20 -21.96
CA TRP A 354 -9.64 4.86 -21.59
C TRP A 354 -10.15 5.83 -20.53
N GLU A 355 -11.46 6.03 -20.47
CA GLU A 355 -12.15 6.74 -19.40
C GLU A 355 -13.52 6.12 -19.13
N TYR A 356 -14.00 6.28 -17.90
CA TYR A 356 -15.37 5.93 -17.52
C TYR A 356 -15.94 7.05 -16.65
N GLU A 357 -17.15 7.48 -16.97
CA GLU A 357 -17.87 8.51 -16.22
C GLU A 357 -18.74 7.84 -15.15
N VAL A 358 -18.40 8.04 -13.86
CA VAL A 358 -19.16 7.51 -12.72
C VAL A 358 -20.25 8.49 -12.28
N GLY A 359 -20.13 9.76 -12.63
CA GLY A 359 -21.15 10.81 -12.40
C GLY A 359 -20.92 11.65 -11.16
N ASP A 360 -20.05 11.25 -10.23
CA ASP A 360 -19.71 12.06 -9.05
C ASP A 360 -18.20 12.02 -8.75
N ALA A 361 -17.72 12.96 -7.92
CA ALA A 361 -16.32 13.17 -7.66
C ALA A 361 -15.61 11.91 -7.13
N LEU A 362 -14.46 11.59 -7.73
CA LEU A 362 -13.57 10.52 -7.30
C LEU A 362 -12.38 11.11 -6.55
N THR A 363 -12.47 11.22 -5.23
CA THR A 363 -11.39 11.68 -4.35
C THR A 363 -10.62 10.50 -3.75
N ALA A 364 -11.27 9.35 -3.54
CA ALA A 364 -10.62 8.11 -3.17
C ALA A 364 -9.63 7.67 -4.27
N SER A 365 -8.63 6.88 -3.88
CA SER A 365 -7.61 6.37 -4.81
C SER A 365 -7.98 4.97 -5.31
N PRO A 366 -7.67 4.62 -6.58
CA PRO A 366 -7.91 3.28 -7.10
C PRO A 366 -7.10 2.24 -6.36
N ALA A 367 -7.73 1.10 -6.06
CA ALA A 367 -7.10 -0.13 -5.59
C ALA A 367 -7.13 -1.19 -6.69
N ILE A 368 -6.05 -1.94 -6.86
CA ILE A 368 -5.91 -2.90 -7.96
C ILE A 368 -5.52 -4.28 -7.42
N SER A 369 -6.30 -5.29 -7.77
CA SER A 369 -5.99 -6.70 -7.43
C SER A 369 -6.72 -7.65 -8.36
N GLY A 370 -6.10 -8.76 -8.76
CA GLY A 370 -6.72 -9.81 -9.56
C GLY A 370 -7.31 -9.30 -10.89
N GLY A 371 -6.65 -8.36 -11.56
CA GLY A 371 -7.15 -7.75 -12.81
C GLY A 371 -8.35 -6.81 -12.63
N ARG A 372 -8.66 -6.40 -11.39
CA ARG A 372 -9.78 -5.52 -11.04
C ARG A 372 -9.29 -4.17 -10.53
N ILE A 373 -10.05 -3.13 -10.84
CA ILE A 373 -9.89 -1.78 -10.30
C ILE A 373 -11.09 -1.50 -9.42
N VAL A 374 -10.86 -1.12 -8.16
CA VAL A 374 -11.91 -0.72 -7.22
C VAL A 374 -11.71 0.72 -6.80
N ILE A 375 -12.76 1.54 -6.83
CA ILE A 375 -12.71 2.96 -6.46
C ILE A 375 -14.04 3.42 -5.88
N GLY A 376 -13.98 4.22 -4.81
CA GLY A 376 -15.14 4.87 -4.19
C GLY A 376 -15.40 6.26 -4.79
N ALA A 377 -16.66 6.69 -4.73
CA ALA A 377 -17.11 8.02 -5.15
C ALA A 377 -17.77 8.78 -3.99
N GLN A 378 -17.90 10.09 -4.16
CA GLN A 378 -18.48 10.98 -3.14
C GLN A 378 -20.00 10.78 -2.95
N ASP A 379 -20.69 10.16 -3.92
CA ASP A 379 -22.11 9.79 -3.82
C ASP A 379 -22.34 8.47 -3.05
N GLY A 380 -21.31 7.90 -2.44
CA GLY A 380 -21.41 6.67 -1.66
C GLY A 380 -21.40 5.38 -2.47
N ARG A 381 -21.10 5.44 -3.77
CA ARG A 381 -20.95 4.25 -4.60
C ARG A 381 -19.51 3.76 -4.66
N LEU A 382 -19.35 2.45 -4.56
CA LEU A 382 -18.09 1.77 -4.83
C LEU A 382 -18.19 1.04 -6.15
N PHE A 383 -17.25 1.30 -7.04
CA PHE A 383 -17.21 0.72 -8.38
C PHE A 383 -16.11 -0.32 -8.52
N CYS A 384 -16.38 -1.40 -9.24
CA CYS A 384 -15.38 -2.40 -9.64
C CYS A 384 -15.38 -2.59 -11.14
N PHE A 385 -14.20 -2.44 -11.74
CA PHE A 385 -13.95 -2.66 -13.16
C PHE A 385 -13.00 -3.85 -13.36
N GLY A 386 -13.05 -4.49 -14.57
CA GLY A 386 -12.14 -5.59 -14.92
C GLY A 386 -12.42 -6.20 -16.28
#